data_0bcebb8a70c5612dbf9cbea3a08c5656
#
_entry.id   0bcebb8a70c5612dbf9cbea3a08c5656
#
_cell.length_a   1.000
_cell.length_b   1.000
_cell.length_c   1.000
_cell.angle_alpha   90.00
_cell.angle_beta   90.00
_cell.angle_gamma   90.00
#
_symmetry.space_group_name_H-M   'P 1'
#
loop_
_entity.id
_entity.type
_entity.pdbx_description
1 polymer ?
#
loop_
_entity_poly.entity_id
_entity_poly.type
_entity_poly.pdbx_seq_one_letter_code
_entity_poly.pdbx_strand_id
1 'polypeptide(L)'
;MDEVYELIDNYSEEMKDTLMEMLRYPAIGPDNDGDGELGKAEYLMNILPKFGFDEIDRYDATDDRVPSGRRPNIVATKDGSTDQNVVIIAHIDIVPAGDLDDWDTDPFEPVFKDGKIYGRGAEDNGQEVVASLFTAKALNELDVDHKYNLKVMLVSDEETGSEYGIDHLLEQGLIKDDDIVIVPDHSEEHGKKIEIVEKSALWVKITTHGRQGHAAILDGTINANRVGAKYMLEVDRRLHETFDQKDELFNPPVSTFEPTKREANVPNINTVPGTDIQNFDCRILPSIDLDKVKDVFKSTADEISEETGAEFDINYSKEKDTPKKTPEDSEVVVQLKDAVKDVTGDEPGLVGIGGGTVAAHIREKGIPAVVWCSNDEIAHQSNEYAHLKYMVKDCKVFTKLVIG
;
A
#
# COMPACT_ATOMS: atom_id res chain seq x y z
N MET A 1 -5.74 -4.23 -32.03
CA MET A 1 -6.00 -3.50 -30.78
C MET A 1 -7.34 -2.77 -30.80
N ASP A 2 -7.73 -2.05 -31.85
CA ASP A 2 -9.01 -1.27 -31.85
C ASP A 2 -10.22 -2.14 -31.51
N GLU A 3 -10.34 -3.32 -32.10
CA GLU A 3 -11.44 -4.26 -31.85
C GLU A 3 -11.46 -4.79 -30.39
N VAL A 4 -10.28 -4.99 -29.82
CA VAL A 4 -10.12 -5.38 -28.39
C VAL A 4 -10.55 -4.23 -27.48
N TYR A 5 -10.14 -3.00 -27.79
CA TYR A 5 -10.51 -1.84 -26.98
C TYR A 5 -12.01 -1.53 -27.07
N GLU A 6 -12.62 -1.69 -28.25
CA GLU A 6 -14.07 -1.55 -28.42
C GLU A 6 -14.84 -2.59 -27.60
N LEU A 7 -14.35 -3.84 -27.55
CA LEU A 7 -14.96 -4.89 -26.72
C LEU A 7 -14.88 -4.52 -25.24
N ILE A 8 -13.69 -4.05 -24.76
CA ILE A 8 -13.51 -3.63 -23.36
C ILE A 8 -14.43 -2.45 -23.02
N ASP A 9 -14.61 -1.48 -23.92
CA ASP A 9 -15.57 -0.38 -23.71
C ASP A 9 -17.01 -0.91 -23.51
N ASN A 10 -17.41 -1.97 -24.20
CA ASN A 10 -18.71 -2.59 -24.07
C ASN A 10 -18.91 -3.34 -22.74
N TYR A 11 -17.85 -3.67 -22.01
CA TYR A 11 -17.93 -4.29 -20.69
C TYR A 11 -18.29 -3.32 -19.55
N SER A 12 -18.37 -2.01 -19.80
CA SER A 12 -18.54 -1.00 -18.76
C SER A 12 -19.67 -1.32 -17.76
N GLU A 13 -20.85 -1.75 -18.25
CA GLU A 13 -21.99 -2.10 -17.38
C GLU A 13 -21.71 -3.37 -16.56
N GLU A 14 -21.09 -4.38 -17.16
CA GLU A 14 -20.75 -5.62 -16.46
C GLU A 14 -19.63 -5.41 -15.44
N MET A 15 -18.63 -4.60 -15.74
CA MET A 15 -17.59 -4.18 -14.79
C MET A 15 -18.20 -3.48 -13.58
N LYS A 16 -19.10 -2.50 -13.83
CA LYS A 16 -19.83 -1.79 -12.78
C LYS A 16 -20.59 -2.77 -11.88
N ASP A 17 -21.38 -3.67 -12.48
CA ASP A 17 -22.21 -4.61 -11.73
C ASP A 17 -21.35 -5.61 -10.94
N THR A 18 -20.21 -6.05 -11.49
CA THR A 18 -19.24 -6.93 -10.82
C THR A 18 -18.61 -6.25 -9.61
N LEU A 19 -18.17 -4.99 -9.75
CA LEU A 19 -17.60 -4.23 -8.62
C LEU A 19 -18.66 -4.00 -7.54
N MET A 20 -19.85 -3.52 -7.92
CA MET A 20 -20.92 -3.27 -6.96
C MET A 20 -21.32 -4.52 -6.18
N GLU A 21 -21.35 -5.70 -6.82
CA GLU A 21 -21.64 -6.93 -6.07
C GLU A 21 -20.49 -7.35 -5.17
N MET A 22 -19.23 -7.20 -5.61
CA MET A 22 -18.06 -7.55 -4.82
C MET A 22 -17.93 -6.70 -3.55
N LEU A 23 -18.28 -5.42 -3.60
CA LEU A 23 -18.21 -4.50 -2.45
C LEU A 23 -19.20 -4.88 -1.32
N ARG A 24 -20.22 -5.68 -1.59
CA ARG A 24 -21.16 -6.22 -0.58
C ARG A 24 -20.54 -7.28 0.32
N TYR A 25 -19.31 -7.71 0.03
CA TYR A 25 -18.55 -8.65 0.83
C TYR A 25 -17.41 -7.91 1.53
N PRO A 26 -17.63 -7.27 2.69
CA PRO A 26 -16.57 -6.59 3.43
C PRO A 26 -15.51 -7.61 3.84
N ALA A 27 -14.25 -7.26 3.63
CA ALA A 27 -13.10 -8.13 3.87
C ALA A 27 -12.10 -7.41 4.77
N ILE A 28 -12.56 -7.04 5.97
CA ILE A 28 -11.73 -6.34 6.97
C ILE A 28 -10.90 -7.37 7.73
N GLY A 29 -9.58 -7.13 7.80
CA GLY A 29 -8.65 -8.00 8.49
C GLY A 29 -8.79 -7.99 10.02
N PRO A 30 -8.25 -9.01 10.72
CA PRO A 30 -8.41 -9.16 12.18
C PRO A 30 -7.69 -8.08 13.00
N ASP A 31 -6.69 -7.41 12.46
CA ASP A 31 -6.01 -6.29 13.11
C ASP A 31 -6.93 -5.06 13.25
N ASN A 32 -8.04 -5.05 12.52
CA ASN A 32 -9.11 -4.05 12.53
C ASN A 32 -10.46 -4.65 13.00
N ASP A 33 -10.42 -5.69 13.84
CA ASP A 33 -11.60 -6.36 14.42
C ASP A 33 -12.53 -7.00 13.37
N GLY A 34 -12.02 -7.32 12.16
CA GLY A 34 -12.79 -7.96 11.09
C GLY A 34 -12.67 -9.48 11.06
N ASP A 35 -13.54 -10.11 10.26
CA ASP A 35 -13.63 -11.57 10.10
C ASP A 35 -12.72 -12.11 8.97
N GLY A 36 -11.94 -11.25 8.30
CA GLY A 36 -11.06 -11.60 7.19
C GLY A 36 -11.77 -11.67 5.85
N GLU A 37 -11.08 -12.18 4.83
CA GLU A 37 -11.42 -12.07 3.42
C GLU A 37 -12.24 -13.25 2.87
N LEU A 38 -12.54 -14.28 3.68
CA LEU A 38 -13.13 -15.54 3.18
C LEU A 38 -14.40 -15.31 2.35
N GLY A 39 -15.32 -14.44 2.81
CA GLY A 39 -16.58 -14.19 2.12
C GLY A 39 -16.38 -13.61 0.70
N LYS A 40 -15.48 -12.61 0.57
CA LYS A 40 -15.12 -12.00 -0.72
C LYS A 40 -14.38 -12.99 -1.61
N ALA A 41 -13.46 -13.78 -1.06
CA ALA A 41 -12.73 -14.80 -1.81
C ALA A 41 -13.66 -15.90 -2.34
N GLU A 42 -14.65 -16.35 -1.56
CA GLU A 42 -15.65 -17.32 -2.02
C GLU A 42 -16.54 -16.76 -3.15
N TYR A 43 -16.92 -15.47 -3.05
CA TYR A 43 -17.61 -14.80 -4.15
C TYR A 43 -16.74 -14.77 -5.41
N LEU A 44 -15.48 -14.35 -5.31
CA LEU A 44 -14.54 -14.30 -6.44
C LEU A 44 -14.31 -15.68 -7.05
N MET A 45 -14.06 -16.72 -6.26
CA MET A 45 -13.93 -18.11 -6.73
C MET A 45 -15.17 -18.60 -7.51
N ASN A 46 -16.35 -18.13 -7.16
CA ASN A 46 -17.60 -18.50 -7.83
C ASN A 46 -17.78 -17.79 -9.20
N ILE A 47 -17.24 -16.58 -9.36
CA ILE A 47 -17.35 -15.82 -10.61
C ILE A 47 -16.19 -16.04 -11.59
N LEU A 48 -14.96 -16.27 -11.08
CA LEU A 48 -13.73 -16.42 -11.88
C LEU A 48 -13.85 -17.35 -13.09
N PRO A 49 -14.56 -18.52 -13.02
CA PRO A 49 -14.72 -19.39 -14.18
C PRO A 49 -15.40 -18.73 -15.40
N LYS A 50 -16.10 -17.60 -15.20
CA LYS A 50 -16.78 -16.87 -16.27
C LYS A 50 -15.84 -15.97 -17.09
N PHE A 51 -14.61 -15.74 -16.60
CA PHE A 51 -13.65 -14.83 -17.22
C PHE A 51 -12.68 -15.53 -18.18
N GLY A 52 -12.73 -16.86 -18.27
CA GLY A 52 -11.95 -17.62 -19.26
C GLY A 52 -10.49 -17.87 -18.85
N PHE A 53 -10.21 -17.91 -17.56
CA PHE A 53 -8.94 -18.43 -17.04
C PHE A 53 -8.82 -19.94 -17.28
N ASP A 54 -7.62 -20.42 -17.55
CA ASP A 54 -7.32 -21.83 -17.80
C ASP A 54 -7.08 -22.59 -16.50
N GLU A 55 -6.54 -21.91 -15.47
CA GLU A 55 -6.28 -22.45 -14.14
C GLU A 55 -6.72 -21.43 -13.07
N ILE A 56 -7.34 -21.92 -11.99
CA ILE A 56 -7.77 -21.11 -10.85
C ILE A 56 -7.46 -21.88 -9.57
N ASP A 57 -6.49 -21.41 -8.82
CA ASP A 57 -6.04 -22.02 -7.58
C ASP A 57 -6.26 -21.10 -6.38
N ARG A 58 -6.42 -21.71 -5.21
CA ARG A 58 -6.55 -21.00 -3.94
C ARG A 58 -5.45 -21.44 -2.98
N TYR A 59 -4.77 -20.47 -2.40
CA TYR A 59 -3.68 -20.61 -1.44
C TYR A 59 -4.08 -20.00 -0.10
N ASP A 60 -4.51 -20.82 0.85
CA ASP A 60 -4.94 -20.36 2.17
C ASP A 60 -3.75 -20.26 3.12
N ALA A 61 -3.44 -19.08 3.63
CA ALA A 61 -2.56 -18.92 4.78
C ALA A 61 -3.33 -19.19 6.09
N THR A 62 -2.71 -19.88 7.05
CA THR A 62 -3.35 -20.17 8.34
C THR A 62 -3.28 -18.96 9.26
N ASP A 63 -4.43 -18.52 9.79
CA ASP A 63 -4.52 -17.43 10.77
C ASP A 63 -5.66 -17.70 11.77
N ASP A 64 -5.30 -18.04 13.00
CA ASP A 64 -6.26 -18.37 14.07
C ASP A 64 -7.01 -17.13 14.62
N ARG A 65 -6.63 -15.92 14.20
CA ARG A 65 -7.30 -14.68 14.61
C ARG A 65 -8.63 -14.46 13.88
N VAL A 66 -8.83 -15.08 12.71
CA VAL A 66 -10.09 -15.00 11.97
C VAL A 66 -10.97 -16.24 12.23
N PRO A 67 -12.31 -16.10 12.22
CA PRO A 67 -13.23 -17.23 12.49
C PRO A 67 -13.07 -18.41 11.53
N SER A 68 -12.63 -18.16 10.30
CA SER A 68 -12.37 -19.19 9.28
C SER A 68 -11.10 -20.00 9.54
N GLY A 69 -10.20 -19.52 10.39
CA GLY A 69 -8.84 -20.06 10.60
C GLY A 69 -7.90 -19.87 9.41
N ARG A 70 -8.26 -19.03 8.42
CA ARG A 70 -7.48 -18.88 7.18
C ARG A 70 -7.71 -17.55 6.48
N ARG A 71 -6.66 -17.05 5.81
CA ARG A 71 -6.66 -15.88 4.94
C ARG A 71 -6.45 -16.39 3.50
N PRO A 72 -7.47 -16.32 2.64
CA PRO A 72 -7.43 -16.90 1.31
C PRO A 72 -6.74 -15.98 0.29
N ASN A 73 -5.88 -16.56 -0.53
CA ASN A 73 -5.31 -15.92 -1.71
C ASN A 73 -5.72 -16.71 -2.96
N ILE A 74 -5.98 -16.03 -4.07
CA ILE A 74 -6.42 -16.67 -5.31
C ILE A 74 -5.39 -16.36 -6.40
N VAL A 75 -5.00 -17.36 -7.16
CA VAL A 75 -4.15 -17.23 -8.34
C VAL A 75 -4.90 -17.77 -9.54
N ALA A 76 -5.18 -16.91 -10.50
CA ALA A 76 -5.88 -17.29 -11.73
C ALA A 76 -4.97 -17.03 -12.93
N THR A 77 -4.76 -18.04 -13.77
CA THR A 77 -3.84 -17.98 -14.90
C THR A 77 -4.60 -18.20 -16.21
N LYS A 78 -4.27 -17.38 -17.22
CA LYS A 78 -4.63 -17.60 -18.60
C LYS A 78 -3.36 -17.79 -19.42
N ASP A 79 -3.26 -18.94 -20.10
CA ASP A 79 -2.07 -19.33 -20.81
C ASP A 79 -1.88 -18.52 -22.11
N GLY A 80 -0.66 -18.02 -22.32
CA GLY A 80 -0.20 -17.36 -23.53
C GLY A 80 0.68 -18.25 -24.39
N SER A 81 1.43 -17.63 -25.30
CA SER A 81 2.31 -18.36 -26.23
C SER A 81 3.74 -18.58 -25.71
N THR A 82 4.08 -18.00 -24.56
CA THR A 82 5.41 -18.12 -23.89
C THR A 82 5.27 -18.57 -22.45
N ASP A 83 6.37 -18.96 -21.82
CA ASP A 83 6.41 -19.36 -20.40
C ASP A 83 6.50 -18.16 -19.42
N GLN A 84 6.66 -16.93 -19.95
CA GLN A 84 6.78 -15.71 -19.15
C GLN A 84 5.41 -15.16 -18.79
N ASN A 85 5.24 -14.68 -17.55
CA ASN A 85 3.97 -14.15 -17.08
C ASN A 85 3.98 -12.61 -17.03
N VAL A 86 2.84 -12.02 -17.34
CA VAL A 86 2.42 -10.72 -16.79
C VAL A 86 1.62 -11.02 -15.54
N VAL A 87 2.18 -10.62 -14.40
CA VAL A 87 1.57 -10.85 -13.08
C VAL A 87 0.93 -9.55 -12.62
N ILE A 88 -0.37 -9.57 -12.38
CA ILE A 88 -1.14 -8.45 -11.81
C ILE A 88 -1.54 -8.86 -10.40
N ILE A 89 -1.12 -8.07 -9.40
CA ILE A 89 -1.35 -8.37 -8.00
C ILE A 89 -2.26 -7.30 -7.42
N ALA A 90 -3.51 -7.65 -7.15
CA ALA A 90 -4.49 -6.79 -6.51
C ALA A 90 -4.91 -7.39 -5.17
N HIS A 91 -5.17 -6.54 -4.15
CA HIS A 91 -5.61 -7.05 -2.87
C HIS A 91 -7.14 -7.10 -2.75
N ILE A 92 -7.64 -7.96 -1.88
CA ILE A 92 -9.08 -8.16 -1.66
C ILE A 92 -9.54 -7.70 -0.28
N ASP A 93 -8.62 -7.49 0.66
CA ASP A 93 -8.93 -6.90 1.95
C ASP A 93 -9.18 -5.39 1.84
N ILE A 94 -9.73 -4.82 2.88
CA ILE A 94 -10.10 -3.40 2.96
C ILE A 94 -9.90 -2.88 4.38
N VAL A 95 -9.65 -1.58 4.52
CA VAL A 95 -9.71 -0.90 5.83
C VAL A 95 -11.16 -0.74 6.31
N PRO A 96 -11.39 -0.52 7.62
CA PRO A 96 -12.69 -0.16 8.15
C PRO A 96 -13.27 1.10 7.51
N ALA A 97 -14.59 1.21 7.49
CA ALA A 97 -15.29 2.39 6.95
C ALA A 97 -15.02 3.68 7.75
N GLY A 98 -14.55 3.57 8.99
CA GLY A 98 -14.46 4.72 9.90
C GLY A 98 -15.81 5.12 10.47
N ASP A 99 -16.01 6.42 10.70
CA ASP A 99 -17.28 6.94 11.22
C ASP A 99 -18.34 6.93 10.12
N LEU A 100 -19.43 6.20 10.34
CA LEU A 100 -20.53 6.07 9.37
C LEU A 100 -21.31 7.38 9.18
N ASP A 101 -21.24 8.31 10.11
CA ASP A 101 -21.86 9.63 9.97
C ASP A 101 -21.13 10.52 8.93
N ASP A 102 -19.90 10.16 8.54
CA ASP A 102 -19.13 10.84 7.48
C ASP A 102 -19.46 10.33 6.07
N TRP A 103 -20.28 9.28 5.93
CA TRP A 103 -20.68 8.71 4.66
C TRP A 103 -22.05 9.21 4.20
N ASP A 104 -22.14 9.62 2.94
CA ASP A 104 -23.41 9.99 2.29
C ASP A 104 -24.31 8.78 2.00
N THR A 105 -23.71 7.57 1.87
CA THR A 105 -24.39 6.30 1.62
C THR A 105 -23.75 5.21 2.49
N ASP A 106 -24.43 4.07 2.67
CA ASP A 106 -23.83 2.93 3.35
C ASP A 106 -22.57 2.46 2.60
N PRO A 107 -21.38 2.39 3.25
CA PRO A 107 -20.13 2.02 2.59
C PRO A 107 -20.11 0.59 2.02
N PHE A 108 -21.01 -0.29 2.48
CA PHE A 108 -21.10 -1.69 2.04
C PHE A 108 -22.34 -1.99 1.19
N GLU A 109 -23.16 -0.97 0.90
CA GLU A 109 -24.23 -1.00 -0.07
C GLU A 109 -23.92 -0.03 -1.22
N PRO A 110 -23.11 -0.47 -2.22
CA PRO A 110 -22.52 0.42 -3.21
C PRO A 110 -23.57 1.14 -4.06
N VAL A 111 -23.29 2.40 -4.38
CA VAL A 111 -24.16 3.26 -5.19
C VAL A 111 -23.43 3.76 -6.43
N PHE A 112 -24.03 3.54 -7.61
CA PHE A 112 -23.53 4.14 -8.86
C PHE A 112 -24.17 5.51 -9.10
N LYS A 113 -23.33 6.53 -9.22
CA LYS A 113 -23.76 7.90 -9.48
C LYS A 113 -22.68 8.68 -10.24
N ASP A 114 -23.04 9.40 -11.28
CA ASP A 114 -22.17 10.30 -12.04
C ASP A 114 -20.89 9.62 -12.58
N GLY A 115 -21.00 8.35 -13.02
CA GLY A 115 -19.87 7.56 -13.53
C GLY A 115 -18.94 7.01 -12.44
N LYS A 116 -19.32 7.10 -11.18
CA LYS A 116 -18.59 6.65 -10.00
C LYS A 116 -19.37 5.58 -9.23
N ILE A 117 -18.67 4.60 -8.70
CA ILE A 117 -19.20 3.56 -7.82
C ILE A 117 -18.70 3.86 -6.43
N TYR A 118 -19.61 4.30 -5.55
CA TYR A 118 -19.30 4.65 -4.16
C TYR A 118 -19.41 3.42 -3.27
N GLY A 119 -18.41 3.22 -2.41
CA GLY A 119 -18.34 2.16 -1.40
C GLY A 119 -16.92 1.96 -0.90
N ARG A 120 -16.75 1.44 0.32
CA ARG A 120 -15.44 1.11 0.88
C ARG A 120 -14.80 -0.03 0.09
N GLY A 121 -13.52 0.15 -0.30
CA GLY A 121 -12.78 -0.78 -1.14
C GLY A 121 -13.10 -0.65 -2.64
N ALA A 122 -13.78 0.43 -3.06
CA ALA A 122 -14.10 0.66 -4.46
C ALA A 122 -12.85 1.06 -5.27
N GLU A 123 -12.11 2.07 -4.80
CA GLU A 123 -10.84 2.48 -5.40
C GLU A 123 -9.71 1.56 -4.94
N ASP A 124 -9.70 1.21 -3.65
CA ASP A 124 -8.65 0.47 -2.96
C ASP A 124 -9.15 -0.90 -2.47
N ASN A 125 -9.01 -2.02 -3.20
CA ASN A 125 -8.39 -2.16 -4.53
C ASN A 125 -9.39 -2.84 -5.51
N GLY A 126 -10.71 -2.69 -5.24
CA GLY A 126 -11.78 -3.37 -5.97
C GLY A 126 -11.82 -3.04 -7.46
N GLN A 127 -11.54 -1.80 -7.83
CA GLN A 127 -11.43 -1.34 -9.20
C GLN A 127 -10.45 -2.21 -10.00
N GLU A 128 -9.28 -2.48 -9.42
CA GLU A 128 -8.20 -3.17 -10.10
C GLU A 128 -8.37 -4.69 -10.09
N VAL A 129 -9.02 -5.22 -9.05
CA VAL A 129 -9.51 -6.60 -9.09
C VAL A 129 -10.39 -6.79 -10.33
N VAL A 130 -11.40 -5.94 -10.53
CA VAL A 130 -12.32 -6.06 -11.67
C VAL A 130 -11.59 -5.83 -12.99
N ALA A 131 -10.76 -4.80 -13.13
CA ALA A 131 -9.98 -4.55 -14.35
C ALA A 131 -9.14 -5.76 -14.76
N SER A 132 -8.52 -6.43 -13.79
CA SER A 132 -7.71 -7.64 -14.01
C SER A 132 -8.53 -8.82 -14.51
N LEU A 133 -9.73 -9.04 -13.95
CA LEU A 133 -10.62 -10.12 -14.39
C LEU A 133 -11.10 -9.90 -15.82
N PHE A 134 -11.50 -8.67 -16.16
CA PHE A 134 -11.98 -8.34 -17.50
C PHE A 134 -10.87 -8.35 -18.55
N THR A 135 -9.62 -8.23 -18.16
CA THR A 135 -8.46 -8.47 -19.04
C THR A 135 -8.49 -9.92 -19.56
N ALA A 136 -8.64 -10.92 -18.70
CA ALA A 136 -8.76 -12.32 -19.11
C ALA A 136 -9.98 -12.55 -20.01
N LYS A 137 -11.12 -11.93 -19.66
CA LYS A 137 -12.35 -12.04 -20.44
C LYS A 137 -12.18 -11.52 -21.86
N ALA A 138 -11.53 -10.35 -22.03
CA ALA A 138 -11.30 -9.75 -23.34
C ALA A 138 -10.41 -10.64 -24.23
N LEU A 139 -9.33 -11.19 -23.66
CA LEU A 139 -8.45 -12.12 -24.37
C LEU A 139 -9.18 -13.40 -24.80
N ASN A 140 -10.05 -13.91 -23.95
CA ASN A 140 -10.80 -15.15 -24.20
C ASN A 140 -11.91 -14.97 -25.24
N GLU A 141 -12.71 -13.90 -25.16
CA GLU A 141 -13.87 -13.72 -26.05
C GLU A 141 -13.49 -13.44 -27.51
N LEU A 142 -12.37 -12.78 -27.75
CA LEU A 142 -11.87 -12.52 -29.10
C LEU A 142 -10.87 -13.57 -29.60
N ASP A 143 -10.57 -14.60 -28.76
CA ASP A 143 -9.55 -15.61 -29.06
C ASP A 143 -8.23 -14.95 -29.55
N VAL A 144 -7.79 -13.92 -28.79
CA VAL A 144 -6.62 -13.11 -29.15
C VAL A 144 -5.35 -13.87 -28.84
N ASP A 145 -4.52 -14.08 -29.85
CA ASP A 145 -3.16 -14.54 -29.64
C ASP A 145 -2.42 -13.54 -28.75
N HIS A 146 -1.92 -13.98 -27.61
CA HIS A 146 -1.15 -13.16 -26.68
C HIS A 146 0.18 -13.81 -26.32
N LYS A 147 1.16 -12.97 -26.11
CA LYS A 147 2.55 -13.40 -25.89
C LYS A 147 2.75 -14.00 -24.52
N TYR A 148 2.33 -13.28 -23.49
CA TYR A 148 2.56 -13.61 -22.09
C TYR A 148 1.38 -14.36 -21.50
N ASN A 149 1.63 -15.25 -20.53
CA ASN A 149 0.55 -15.70 -19.65
C ASN A 149 0.04 -14.50 -18.84
N LEU A 150 -1.25 -14.38 -18.67
CA LEU A 150 -1.84 -13.49 -17.66
C LEU A 150 -1.97 -14.25 -16.36
N LYS A 151 -1.30 -13.79 -15.30
CA LYS A 151 -1.45 -14.31 -13.94
C LYS A 151 -2.01 -13.23 -13.04
N VAL A 152 -3.25 -13.39 -12.59
CA VAL A 152 -3.91 -12.51 -11.63
C VAL A 152 -3.78 -13.12 -10.23
N MET A 153 -3.17 -12.39 -9.32
CA MET A 153 -3.06 -12.75 -7.91
C MET A 153 -3.95 -11.82 -7.10
N LEU A 154 -4.95 -12.39 -6.43
CA LEU A 154 -5.86 -11.69 -5.55
C LEU A 154 -5.46 -12.01 -4.12
N VAL A 155 -4.80 -11.07 -3.45
CA VAL A 155 -4.12 -11.29 -2.17
C VAL A 155 -4.90 -10.75 -0.99
N SER A 156 -4.77 -11.39 0.15
CA SER A 156 -5.26 -10.93 1.45
C SER A 156 -4.20 -10.07 2.15
N ASP A 157 -4.58 -9.37 3.23
CA ASP A 157 -3.68 -8.80 4.25
C ASP A 157 -2.77 -7.67 3.77
N GLU A 158 -3.06 -7.03 2.64
CA GLU A 158 -2.25 -5.90 2.16
C GLU A 158 -2.25 -4.76 3.17
N GLU A 159 -3.42 -4.40 3.66
CA GLU A 159 -3.71 -3.27 4.53
C GLU A 159 -3.08 -3.37 5.94
N THR A 160 -2.61 -4.57 6.31
CA THR A 160 -2.09 -4.83 7.65
C THR A 160 -0.70 -5.48 7.69
N GLY A 161 -0.06 -5.68 6.52
CA GLY A 161 1.36 -6.04 6.49
C GLY A 161 1.76 -7.16 5.54
N SER A 162 0.82 -7.79 4.84
CA SER A 162 1.03 -8.74 3.72
C SER A 162 1.61 -10.11 4.11
N GLU A 163 1.75 -10.42 5.41
CA GLU A 163 2.29 -11.71 5.89
C GLU A 163 1.46 -12.90 5.38
N TYR A 164 0.11 -12.76 5.42
CA TYR A 164 -0.84 -13.79 5.01
C TYR A 164 -1.24 -13.68 3.53
N GLY A 165 -0.78 -12.65 2.86
CA GLY A 165 -1.01 -12.33 1.46
C GLY A 165 0.17 -12.65 0.58
N ILE A 166 0.82 -11.59 0.06
CA ILE A 166 1.91 -11.74 -0.91
C ILE A 166 3.12 -12.50 -0.36
N ASP A 167 3.48 -12.33 0.92
CA ASP A 167 4.61 -13.06 1.51
C ASP A 167 4.35 -14.56 1.51
N HIS A 168 3.13 -14.99 1.84
CA HIS A 168 2.73 -16.39 1.74
C HIS A 168 2.85 -16.93 0.31
N LEU A 169 2.44 -16.16 -0.72
CA LEU A 169 2.54 -16.58 -2.12
C LEU A 169 4.00 -16.61 -2.63
N LEU A 170 4.83 -15.67 -2.18
CA LEU A 170 6.26 -15.64 -2.51
C LEU A 170 7.00 -16.87 -1.96
N GLU A 171 6.62 -17.38 -0.78
CA GLU A 171 7.14 -18.62 -0.22
C GLU A 171 6.79 -19.86 -1.07
N GLN A 172 5.67 -19.82 -1.81
CA GLN A 172 5.28 -20.89 -2.74
C GLN A 172 6.03 -20.82 -4.08
N GLY A 173 6.82 -19.76 -4.34
CA GLY A 173 7.59 -19.60 -5.59
C GLY A 173 6.70 -19.37 -6.81
N LEU A 174 5.58 -18.69 -6.65
CA LEU A 174 4.59 -18.46 -7.72
C LEU A 174 4.96 -17.33 -8.69
N ILE A 175 5.94 -16.49 -8.31
CA ILE A 175 6.48 -15.42 -9.14
C ILE A 175 7.91 -15.77 -9.50
N LYS A 176 8.26 -15.66 -10.79
CA LYS A 176 9.59 -15.98 -11.33
C LYS A 176 10.40 -14.70 -11.51
N ASP A 177 11.73 -14.85 -11.59
CA ASP A 177 12.67 -13.74 -11.74
C ASP A 177 12.49 -12.95 -13.06
N ASP A 178 11.93 -13.58 -14.09
CA ASP A 178 11.67 -13.01 -15.41
C ASP A 178 10.21 -12.58 -15.63
N ASP A 179 9.36 -12.67 -14.61
CA ASP A 179 7.96 -12.21 -14.69
C ASP A 179 7.87 -10.67 -14.77
N ILE A 180 6.88 -10.19 -15.48
CA ILE A 180 6.53 -8.77 -15.60
C ILE A 180 5.50 -8.47 -14.51
N VAL A 181 5.93 -7.86 -13.39
CA VAL A 181 5.08 -7.74 -12.21
C VAL A 181 4.54 -6.32 -12.04
N ILE A 182 3.21 -6.19 -11.98
CA ILE A 182 2.49 -4.94 -11.74
C ILE A 182 1.63 -5.09 -10.50
N VAL A 183 1.71 -4.10 -9.63
CA VAL A 183 0.84 -3.93 -8.46
C VAL A 183 -0.03 -2.68 -8.73
N PRO A 184 -1.29 -2.84 -9.09
CA PRO A 184 -2.17 -1.72 -9.39
C PRO A 184 -2.83 -1.17 -8.12
N ASP A 185 -2.04 -0.54 -7.25
CA ASP A 185 -2.46 -0.17 -5.91
C ASP A 185 -2.36 1.34 -5.65
N HIS A 186 -1.47 2.04 -6.34
CA HIS A 186 -1.29 3.48 -6.21
C HIS A 186 -1.13 4.15 -7.57
N SER A 187 -1.57 5.41 -7.64
CA SER A 187 -1.47 6.24 -8.83
C SER A 187 -0.95 7.63 -8.49
N GLU A 188 -0.22 8.25 -9.41
CA GLU A 188 -0.03 9.69 -9.42
C GLU A 188 -0.56 10.29 -10.73
N GLU A 189 -1.23 11.43 -10.61
CA GLU A 189 -1.81 12.17 -11.73
C GLU A 189 -2.74 11.30 -12.62
N HIS A 190 -3.56 10.45 -11.98
CA HIS A 190 -4.52 9.57 -12.67
C HIS A 190 -3.88 8.56 -13.65
N GLY A 191 -2.74 7.96 -13.24
CA GLY A 191 -2.01 6.97 -14.05
C GLY A 191 -1.00 7.56 -15.02
N LYS A 192 -0.62 8.84 -14.88
CA LYS A 192 0.44 9.45 -15.68
C LYS A 192 1.85 9.14 -15.19
N LYS A 193 1.97 8.48 -14.05
CA LYS A 193 3.28 8.08 -13.49
C LYS A 193 3.28 6.63 -13.08
N ILE A 194 4.42 6.01 -13.20
CA ILE A 194 4.70 4.63 -12.79
C ILE A 194 5.62 4.71 -11.57
N GLU A 195 5.23 4.11 -10.47
CA GLU A 195 6.05 4.02 -9.28
C GLU A 195 7.07 2.89 -9.44
N ILE A 196 8.33 3.18 -9.09
CA ILE A 196 9.46 2.25 -9.18
C ILE A 196 10.23 2.08 -7.88
N VAL A 197 9.89 2.86 -6.83
CA VAL A 197 10.59 2.86 -5.54
C VAL A 197 9.75 3.50 -4.44
N GLU A 198 9.88 3.00 -3.22
CA GLU A 198 9.23 3.52 -2.02
C GLU A 198 10.25 4.10 -1.05
N LYS A 199 9.83 4.99 -0.13
CA LYS A 199 10.66 5.39 1.01
C LYS A 199 10.66 4.30 2.09
N SER A 200 11.78 4.18 2.81
CA SER A 200 11.82 3.40 4.05
C SER A 200 10.92 4.04 5.11
N ALA A 201 10.31 3.23 5.95
CA ALA A 201 9.44 3.68 7.03
C ALA A 201 10.04 3.32 8.40
N LEU A 202 10.13 4.32 9.29
CA LEU A 202 10.60 4.14 10.65
C LEU A 202 9.67 4.88 11.63
N TRP A 203 8.96 4.13 12.47
CA TRP A 203 8.16 4.72 13.55
C TRP A 203 8.90 4.63 14.86
N VAL A 204 9.13 5.77 15.47
CA VAL A 204 9.95 5.88 16.67
C VAL A 204 9.09 6.35 17.83
N LYS A 205 9.05 5.56 18.91
CA LYS A 205 8.46 5.94 20.19
C LYS A 205 9.58 6.28 21.16
N ILE A 206 9.57 7.51 21.69
CA ILE A 206 10.53 8.00 22.67
C ILE A 206 9.83 8.20 24.00
N THR A 207 10.31 7.54 25.05
CA THR A 207 9.88 7.76 26.43
C THR A 207 10.99 8.46 27.19
N THR A 208 10.72 9.68 27.63
CA THR A 208 11.60 10.46 28.51
C THR A 208 11.24 10.19 29.96
N HIS A 209 12.18 9.71 30.75
CA HIS A 209 12.05 9.47 32.19
C HIS A 209 12.74 10.58 32.97
N GLY A 210 11.95 11.30 33.75
CA GLY A 210 12.41 12.31 34.67
C GLY A 210 12.13 11.91 36.12
N ARG A 211 11.92 12.90 36.98
CA ARG A 211 11.54 12.68 38.37
C ARG A 211 10.39 13.61 38.76
N GLN A 212 9.24 13.00 39.04
CA GLN A 212 7.99 13.70 39.40
C GLN A 212 8.15 14.47 40.70
N GLY A 213 7.44 15.61 40.82
CA GLY A 213 7.37 16.38 42.06
C GLY A 213 6.36 17.52 42.00
N HIS A 214 6.28 18.30 43.06
CA HIS A 214 5.38 19.46 43.12
C HIS A 214 5.97 20.63 42.33
N ALA A 215 5.17 21.27 41.46
CA ALA A 215 5.65 22.33 40.55
C ALA A 215 6.21 23.58 41.26
N ALA A 216 5.90 23.80 42.55
CA ALA A 216 6.49 24.88 43.36
C ALA A 216 7.75 24.45 44.15
N ILE A 217 8.11 23.15 44.17
CA ILE A 217 9.23 22.58 44.91
C ILE A 217 10.06 21.75 43.95
N LEU A 218 11.11 22.36 43.37
CA LEU A 218 11.84 21.73 42.25
C LEU A 218 13.04 20.90 42.69
N ASP A 219 13.39 20.93 43.99
CA ASP A 219 14.54 20.16 44.50
C ASP A 219 14.40 18.66 44.20
N GLY A 220 15.38 18.14 43.49
CA GLY A 220 15.43 16.74 43.11
C GLY A 220 14.44 16.37 42.02
N THR A 221 13.69 17.28 41.41
CA THR A 221 12.79 16.96 40.26
C THR A 221 13.54 17.05 38.95
N ILE A 222 13.11 16.22 37.97
CA ILE A 222 13.52 16.31 36.58
C ILE A 222 12.21 16.33 35.76
N ASN A 223 11.95 17.45 35.10
CA ASN A 223 10.72 17.64 34.35
C ASN A 223 10.76 16.91 32.99
N ALA A 224 10.22 15.72 32.92
CA ALA A 224 10.21 14.91 31.71
C ALA A 224 9.58 15.62 30.49
N ASN A 225 8.50 16.39 30.68
CA ASN A 225 7.85 17.15 29.62
C ASN A 225 8.78 18.24 29.03
N ARG A 226 9.56 18.95 29.88
CA ARG A 226 10.52 19.96 29.41
C ARG A 226 11.68 19.31 28.68
N VAL A 227 12.22 18.21 29.23
CA VAL A 227 13.35 17.47 28.64
C VAL A 227 12.92 16.83 27.34
N GLY A 228 11.72 16.18 27.29
CA GLY A 228 11.16 15.62 26.08
C GLY A 228 10.93 16.66 24.96
N ALA A 229 10.43 17.87 25.32
CA ALA A 229 10.29 18.95 24.36
C ALA A 229 11.66 19.43 23.81
N LYS A 230 12.68 19.52 24.68
CA LYS A 230 14.05 19.85 24.25
C LYS A 230 14.62 18.79 23.33
N TYR A 231 14.45 17.52 23.67
CA TYR A 231 14.86 16.38 22.83
C TYR A 231 14.20 16.41 21.46
N MET A 232 12.88 16.57 21.42
CA MET A 232 12.12 16.62 20.16
C MET A 232 12.66 17.69 19.21
N LEU A 233 12.84 18.92 19.70
CA LEU A 233 13.34 20.03 18.87
C LEU A 233 14.79 19.83 18.42
N GLU A 234 15.61 19.23 19.25
CA GLU A 234 17.05 19.03 18.92
C GLU A 234 17.19 17.83 17.95
N VAL A 235 16.49 16.72 18.16
CA VAL A 235 16.55 15.56 17.23
C VAL A 235 15.97 15.92 15.87
N ASP A 236 14.86 16.64 15.83
CA ASP A 236 14.25 17.15 14.60
C ASP A 236 15.25 18.00 13.79
N ARG A 237 15.87 18.99 14.44
CA ARG A 237 16.91 19.82 13.82
C ARG A 237 18.07 18.98 13.26
N ARG A 238 18.59 18.04 14.05
CA ARG A 238 19.74 17.18 13.66
C ARG A 238 19.40 16.26 12.49
N LEU A 239 18.21 15.66 12.50
CA LEU A 239 17.76 14.80 11.41
C LEU A 239 17.71 15.57 10.09
N HIS A 240 17.09 16.75 10.07
CA HIS A 240 17.00 17.59 8.87
C HIS A 240 18.35 18.17 8.42
N GLU A 241 19.28 18.47 9.34
CA GLU A 241 20.62 18.93 8.99
C GLU A 241 21.54 17.79 8.50
N THR A 242 21.34 16.57 9.00
CA THR A 242 22.17 15.41 8.65
C THR A 242 21.72 14.76 7.35
N PHE A 243 20.41 14.74 7.09
CA PHE A 243 19.80 14.03 5.97
C PHE A 243 19.09 15.02 5.03
N ASP A 244 19.85 15.94 4.44
CA ASP A 244 19.38 16.99 3.53
C ASP A 244 19.38 16.58 2.04
N GLN A 245 19.69 15.31 1.75
CA GLN A 245 19.72 14.76 0.40
C GLN A 245 18.37 14.91 -0.29
N LYS A 246 18.41 15.08 -1.62
CA LYS A 246 17.23 15.16 -2.46
C LYS A 246 17.22 14.07 -3.50
N ASP A 247 16.03 13.58 -3.78
CA ASP A 247 15.74 12.69 -4.91
C ASP A 247 14.46 13.16 -5.58
N GLU A 248 14.58 13.66 -6.81
CA GLU A 248 13.47 14.25 -7.58
C GLU A 248 12.44 13.20 -8.05
N LEU A 249 12.68 11.92 -7.81
CA LEU A 249 11.65 10.88 -7.99
C LEU A 249 10.53 11.00 -6.96
N PHE A 250 10.76 11.64 -5.81
CA PHE A 250 9.80 11.72 -4.71
C PHE A 250 9.17 13.10 -4.56
N ASN A 251 7.97 13.13 -4.01
CA ASN A 251 7.28 14.35 -3.59
C ASN A 251 6.79 14.22 -2.13
N PRO A 252 7.38 14.94 -1.13
CA PRO A 252 8.53 15.86 -1.28
C PRO A 252 9.82 15.10 -1.62
N PRO A 253 10.79 15.78 -2.29
CA PRO A 253 12.03 15.15 -2.75
C PRO A 253 13.06 14.94 -1.65
N VAL A 254 12.66 14.92 -0.40
CA VAL A 254 13.49 14.79 0.81
C VAL A 254 12.92 13.71 1.73
N SER A 255 13.72 13.23 2.67
CA SER A 255 13.21 12.48 3.80
C SER A 255 12.35 13.36 4.69
N THR A 256 11.34 12.78 5.33
CA THR A 256 10.51 13.47 6.33
C THR A 256 10.67 12.82 7.69
N PHE A 257 10.70 13.64 8.74
CA PHE A 257 10.90 13.22 10.13
C PHE A 257 9.89 13.96 11.00
N GLU A 258 8.62 13.47 11.02
CA GLU A 258 7.53 14.21 11.61
C GLU A 258 7.21 13.73 13.03
N PRO A 259 7.26 14.64 14.05
CA PRO A 259 6.75 14.34 15.39
C PRO A 259 5.22 14.35 15.37
N THR A 260 4.60 13.18 15.25
CA THR A 260 3.15 13.05 14.94
C THR A 260 2.28 12.91 16.17
N LYS A 261 2.80 12.34 17.27
CA LYS A 261 1.96 12.03 18.44
C LYS A 261 2.70 12.32 19.75
N ARG A 262 1.98 12.91 20.71
CA ARG A 262 2.42 13.07 22.08
C ARG A 262 1.32 12.61 23.04
N GLU A 263 1.67 11.83 24.05
CA GLU A 263 0.72 11.29 25.01
C GLU A 263 0.54 12.23 26.20
N ALA A 264 -0.62 12.17 26.86
CA ALA A 264 -0.87 12.90 28.08
C ALA A 264 0.03 12.39 29.22
N ASN A 265 0.69 13.29 29.95
CA ASN A 265 1.68 12.89 30.97
C ASN A 265 1.19 12.96 32.42
N VAL A 266 0.50 14.02 32.86
CA VAL A 266 -0.04 14.13 34.21
C VAL A 266 -1.48 14.64 34.20
N PRO A 267 -2.35 14.18 35.14
CA PRO A 267 -3.76 14.57 35.16
C PRO A 267 -4.02 15.95 35.74
N ASN A 268 -3.02 16.57 36.43
CA ASN A 268 -3.16 17.84 37.15
C ASN A 268 -2.01 18.80 36.88
N ILE A 269 -2.30 20.10 36.86
CA ILE A 269 -1.36 21.16 36.39
C ILE A 269 -0.22 21.40 37.36
N ASN A 270 -0.39 21.16 38.68
CA ASN A 270 0.59 21.48 39.72
C ASN A 270 1.64 20.35 39.95
N THR A 271 1.71 19.37 39.08
CA THR A 271 2.67 18.27 39.15
C THR A 271 3.71 18.40 38.04
N VAL A 272 5.00 18.31 38.40
CA VAL A 272 6.09 18.12 37.43
C VAL A 272 6.03 16.70 36.90
N PRO A 273 5.89 16.48 35.56
CA PRO A 273 5.79 15.12 35.01
C PRO A 273 7.08 14.31 35.19
N GLY A 274 6.94 13.07 35.63
CA GLY A 274 8.03 12.10 35.70
C GLY A 274 8.24 11.32 34.40
N THR A 275 7.27 11.34 33.49
CA THR A 275 7.34 10.65 32.20
C THR A 275 6.73 11.53 31.10
N ASP A 276 7.31 11.48 29.90
CA ASP A 276 6.77 12.11 28.70
C ASP A 276 6.99 11.18 27.51
N ILE A 277 5.96 11.00 26.67
CA ILE A 277 5.97 10.06 25.54
C ILE A 277 5.64 10.81 24.26
N GLN A 278 6.47 10.61 23.24
CA GLN A 278 6.31 11.21 21.93
C GLN A 278 6.67 10.20 20.82
N ASN A 279 6.10 10.40 19.64
CA ASN A 279 6.30 9.50 18.51
C ASN A 279 6.66 10.29 17.26
N PHE A 280 7.49 9.69 16.41
CA PHE A 280 7.83 10.17 15.07
C PHE A 280 7.39 9.18 14.02
N ASP A 281 6.89 9.69 12.90
CA ASP A 281 6.81 9.00 11.61
C ASP A 281 7.93 9.53 10.73
N CYS A 282 8.86 8.64 10.34
CA CYS A 282 9.97 8.97 9.47
C CYS A 282 9.80 8.24 8.13
N ARG A 283 9.85 9.02 7.03
CA ARG A 283 9.83 8.49 5.66
C ARG A 283 11.17 8.84 5.02
N ILE A 284 11.99 7.82 4.79
CA ILE A 284 13.43 8.00 4.59
C ILE A 284 13.78 7.61 3.15
N LEU A 285 14.51 8.48 2.44
CA LEU A 285 14.94 8.22 1.08
C LEU A 285 15.80 6.94 1.00
N PRO A 286 15.70 6.15 -0.09
CA PRO A 286 16.43 4.89 -0.25
C PRO A 286 17.95 4.99 -0.18
N SER A 287 18.50 6.18 -0.39
CA SER A 287 19.94 6.44 -0.31
C SER A 287 20.46 6.58 1.13
N ILE A 288 19.57 6.61 2.12
CA ILE A 288 19.89 6.84 3.54
C ILE A 288 19.70 5.54 4.31
N ASP A 289 20.75 5.11 4.99
CA ASP A 289 20.78 3.96 5.87
C ASP A 289 19.95 4.24 7.15
N LEU A 290 19.00 3.37 7.49
CA LEU A 290 18.14 3.47 8.67
C LEU A 290 18.95 3.48 9.97
N ASP A 291 20.06 2.74 10.05
CA ASP A 291 20.90 2.70 11.24
C ASP A 291 21.52 4.07 11.54
N LYS A 292 21.89 4.85 10.51
CA LYS A 292 22.36 6.23 10.71
C LYS A 292 21.28 7.15 11.25
N VAL A 293 20.02 6.94 10.84
CA VAL A 293 18.88 7.69 11.39
C VAL A 293 18.68 7.34 12.87
N LYS A 294 18.70 6.04 13.20
CA LYS A 294 18.62 5.54 14.59
C LYS A 294 19.76 6.07 15.46
N ASP A 295 20.97 6.19 14.90
CA ASP A 295 22.14 6.76 15.61
C ASP A 295 21.93 8.24 15.98
N VAL A 296 21.24 9.04 15.15
CA VAL A 296 20.91 10.42 15.49
C VAL A 296 19.92 10.48 16.65
N PHE A 297 18.88 9.65 16.64
CA PHE A 297 17.93 9.55 17.76
C PHE A 297 18.66 9.20 19.06
N LYS A 298 19.51 8.19 19.02
CA LYS A 298 20.25 7.68 20.18
C LYS A 298 21.28 8.67 20.71
N SER A 299 22.16 9.21 19.87
CA SER A 299 23.20 10.13 20.28
C SER A 299 22.63 11.44 20.88
N THR A 300 21.48 11.91 20.33
CA THR A 300 20.79 13.07 20.88
C THR A 300 20.23 12.77 22.28
N ALA A 301 19.69 11.57 22.50
CA ALA A 301 19.19 11.12 23.80
C ALA A 301 20.35 11.05 24.84
N ASP A 302 21.46 10.44 24.44
CA ASP A 302 22.65 10.30 25.30
C ASP A 302 23.17 11.67 25.75
N GLU A 303 23.34 12.64 24.84
CA GLU A 303 23.80 13.99 25.15
C GLU A 303 22.85 14.74 26.10
N ILE A 304 21.52 14.66 25.84
CA ILE A 304 20.53 15.33 26.69
C ILE A 304 20.43 14.65 28.06
N SER A 305 20.59 13.31 28.11
CA SER A 305 20.68 12.57 29.36
C SER A 305 21.82 13.01 30.23
N GLU A 306 23.03 13.16 29.67
CA GLU A 306 24.19 13.68 30.38
C GLU A 306 23.99 15.11 30.93
N GLU A 307 23.31 15.97 30.16
CA GLU A 307 23.06 17.37 30.57
C GLU A 307 21.98 17.46 31.67
N THR A 308 20.94 16.66 31.61
CA THR A 308 19.70 16.85 32.40
C THR A 308 19.50 15.83 33.51
N GLY A 309 20.19 14.69 33.43
CA GLY A 309 19.99 13.56 34.31
C GLY A 309 18.66 12.81 34.05
N ALA A 310 17.97 13.10 32.96
CA ALA A 310 16.82 12.30 32.48
C ALA A 310 17.33 11.06 31.77
N GLU A 311 16.50 10.01 31.70
CA GLU A 311 16.78 8.81 30.93
C GLU A 311 15.81 8.69 29.76
N PHE A 312 16.21 7.99 28.69
CA PHE A 312 15.42 7.81 27.49
C PHE A 312 15.31 6.35 27.12
N ASP A 313 14.08 5.90 26.84
CA ASP A 313 13.82 4.66 26.11
C ASP A 313 13.40 5.00 24.70
N ILE A 314 14.09 4.43 23.70
CA ILE A 314 13.76 4.59 22.28
C ILE A 314 13.34 3.22 21.75
N ASN A 315 12.12 3.14 21.24
CA ASN A 315 11.55 1.93 20.68
C ASN A 315 11.13 2.17 19.23
N TYR A 316 11.46 1.24 18.34
CA TYR A 316 11.10 1.26 16.94
C TYR A 316 9.91 0.31 16.72
N SER A 317 8.69 0.86 16.63
CA SER A 317 7.45 0.08 16.48
C SER A 317 7.17 -0.35 15.05
N LYS A 318 7.76 0.32 14.07
CA LYS A 318 7.81 -0.08 12.66
C LYS A 318 9.20 0.25 12.12
N GLU A 319 9.81 -0.74 11.51
CA GLU A 319 11.10 -0.62 10.82
C GLU A 319 11.00 -1.42 9.52
N LYS A 320 10.83 -0.72 8.41
CA LYS A 320 10.78 -1.31 7.07
C LYS A 320 11.78 -0.56 6.21
N ASP A 321 12.89 -1.22 5.90
CA ASP A 321 13.85 -0.70 4.92
C ASP A 321 13.27 -0.88 3.51
N THR A 322 13.54 0.08 2.63
CA THR A 322 13.08 -0.03 1.24
C THR A 322 14.03 -0.92 0.46
N PRO A 323 13.50 -1.83 -0.36
CA PRO A 323 14.33 -2.59 -1.30
C PRO A 323 14.88 -1.67 -2.39
N LYS A 324 15.80 -2.20 -3.18
CA LYS A 324 16.34 -1.48 -4.35
C LYS A 324 15.22 -1.11 -5.30
N LYS A 325 15.32 0.09 -5.89
CA LYS A 325 14.37 0.54 -6.91
C LYS A 325 14.37 -0.41 -8.11
N THR A 326 13.21 -0.57 -8.72
CA THR A 326 13.08 -1.23 -10.03
C THR A 326 13.90 -0.43 -11.06
N PRO A 327 14.80 -1.07 -11.83
CA PRO A 327 15.59 -0.39 -12.86
C PRO A 327 14.67 0.26 -13.91
N GLU A 328 15.01 1.49 -14.30
CA GLU A 328 14.20 2.26 -15.27
C GLU A 328 14.17 1.65 -16.66
N ASP A 329 15.17 0.84 -16.99
CA ASP A 329 15.33 0.06 -18.23
C ASP A 329 14.87 -1.40 -18.11
N SER A 330 14.27 -1.78 -16.97
CA SER A 330 13.70 -3.12 -16.80
C SER A 330 12.52 -3.36 -17.75
N GLU A 331 12.32 -4.62 -18.10
CA GLU A 331 11.27 -5.01 -19.05
C GLU A 331 9.88 -4.52 -18.61
N VAL A 332 9.54 -4.65 -17.33
CA VAL A 332 8.25 -4.20 -16.79
C VAL A 332 8.04 -2.70 -16.98
N VAL A 333 9.07 -1.88 -16.73
CA VAL A 333 8.97 -0.41 -16.89
C VAL A 333 8.78 -0.03 -18.36
N VAL A 334 9.60 -0.62 -19.24
CA VAL A 334 9.54 -0.31 -20.68
C VAL A 334 8.21 -0.72 -21.28
N GLN A 335 7.75 -1.94 -21.01
CA GLN A 335 6.51 -2.46 -21.59
C GLN A 335 5.27 -1.76 -21.03
N LEU A 336 5.25 -1.43 -19.72
CA LEU A 336 4.14 -0.69 -19.16
C LEU A 336 4.06 0.75 -19.70
N LYS A 337 5.21 1.43 -19.88
CA LYS A 337 5.24 2.74 -20.56
C LYS A 337 4.64 2.67 -21.96
N ASP A 338 5.01 1.67 -22.73
CA ASP A 338 4.49 1.49 -24.08
C ASP A 338 2.99 1.20 -24.07
N ALA A 339 2.50 0.35 -23.16
CA ALA A 339 1.09 0.03 -23.04
C ALA A 339 0.25 1.24 -22.61
N VAL A 340 0.70 2.01 -21.60
CA VAL A 340 0.03 3.25 -21.17
C VAL A 340 -0.03 4.26 -22.31
N LYS A 341 1.09 4.46 -23.02
CA LYS A 341 1.15 5.38 -24.16
C LYS A 341 0.24 4.97 -25.31
N ASP A 342 0.14 3.67 -25.61
CA ASP A 342 -0.75 3.15 -26.66
C ASP A 342 -2.22 3.45 -26.35
N VAL A 343 -2.63 3.30 -25.09
CA VAL A 343 -4.03 3.48 -24.64
C VAL A 343 -4.38 4.95 -24.43
N THR A 344 -3.45 5.75 -23.87
CA THR A 344 -3.74 7.12 -23.44
C THR A 344 -3.23 8.20 -24.41
N GLY A 345 -2.24 7.88 -25.25
CA GLY A 345 -1.51 8.82 -26.08
C GLY A 345 -0.38 9.57 -25.34
N ASP A 346 -0.30 9.45 -24.02
CA ASP A 346 0.69 10.12 -23.16
C ASP A 346 1.74 9.13 -22.66
N GLU A 347 3.01 9.53 -22.66
CA GLU A 347 4.10 8.74 -22.09
C GLU A 347 4.17 8.98 -20.58
N PRO A 348 4.02 7.94 -19.74
CA PRO A 348 4.06 8.11 -18.30
C PRO A 348 5.45 8.42 -17.78
N GLY A 349 5.52 9.31 -16.76
CA GLY A 349 6.74 9.57 -15.99
C GLY A 349 7.03 8.46 -14.99
N LEU A 350 8.22 8.53 -14.34
CA LEU A 350 8.58 7.66 -13.23
C LEU A 350 8.52 8.43 -11.92
N VAL A 351 8.19 7.75 -10.82
CA VAL A 351 8.03 8.35 -9.50
C VAL A 351 8.45 7.37 -8.40
N GLY A 352 8.78 7.93 -7.23
CA GLY A 352 8.90 7.21 -5.98
C GLY A 352 7.84 7.71 -4.98
N ILE A 353 7.29 6.83 -4.18
CA ILE A 353 6.23 7.15 -3.21
C ILE A 353 6.70 7.10 -1.76
N GLY A 354 5.97 7.79 -0.89
CA GLY A 354 6.23 7.80 0.56
C GLY A 354 5.56 6.65 1.33
N GLY A 355 4.63 5.96 0.70
CA GLY A 355 3.91 4.81 1.25
C GLY A 355 4.64 3.49 0.99
N GLY A 356 4.00 2.38 1.33
CA GLY A 356 4.46 1.03 0.99
C GLY A 356 3.33 0.26 0.35
N THR A 357 3.67 -0.61 -0.61
CA THR A 357 2.75 -1.51 -1.30
C THR A 357 3.33 -2.93 -1.31
N VAL A 358 2.59 -3.91 -1.82
CA VAL A 358 3.13 -5.26 -2.00
C VAL A 358 4.32 -5.32 -2.98
N ALA A 359 4.53 -4.30 -3.81
CA ALA A 359 5.68 -4.23 -4.72
C ALA A 359 7.03 -4.25 -3.97
N ALA A 360 7.10 -3.70 -2.76
CA ALA A 360 8.30 -3.76 -1.93
C ALA A 360 8.69 -5.21 -1.60
N HIS A 361 7.74 -6.06 -1.23
CA HIS A 361 7.98 -7.47 -0.90
C HIS A 361 8.57 -8.26 -2.10
N ILE A 362 8.12 -7.92 -3.30
CA ILE A 362 8.61 -8.54 -4.54
C ILE A 362 10.02 -8.04 -4.86
N ARG A 363 10.25 -6.73 -4.72
CA ARG A 363 11.59 -6.11 -4.91
C ARG A 363 12.61 -6.63 -3.91
N GLU A 364 12.21 -6.98 -2.68
CA GLU A 364 13.08 -7.64 -1.68
C GLU A 364 13.60 -9.00 -2.14
N LYS A 365 12.83 -9.73 -2.97
CA LYS A 365 13.29 -10.97 -3.61
C LYS A 365 14.19 -10.72 -4.83
N GLY A 366 14.42 -9.46 -5.21
CA GLY A 366 15.23 -9.08 -6.37
C GLY A 366 14.47 -9.08 -7.69
N ILE A 367 13.16 -9.25 -7.67
CA ILE A 367 12.29 -9.26 -8.84
C ILE A 367 11.82 -7.82 -9.13
N PRO A 368 12.03 -7.29 -10.36
CA PRO A 368 11.54 -5.98 -10.74
C PRO A 368 9.99 -5.93 -10.68
N ALA A 369 9.45 -4.99 -9.93
CA ALA A 369 8.01 -4.75 -9.84
C ALA A 369 7.72 -3.25 -9.89
N VAL A 370 6.58 -2.87 -10.44
CA VAL A 370 6.12 -1.49 -10.53
C VAL A 370 4.72 -1.34 -9.95
N VAL A 371 4.40 -0.13 -9.47
CA VAL A 371 3.03 0.20 -9.05
C VAL A 371 2.43 1.15 -10.08
N TRP A 372 1.23 0.82 -10.54
CA TRP A 372 0.52 1.66 -11.50
C TRP A 372 -0.95 1.28 -11.63
N CYS A 373 -1.81 2.25 -11.49
CA CYS A 373 -3.23 2.21 -11.85
C CYS A 373 -3.73 3.61 -12.19
N SER A 374 -5.04 3.77 -12.35
CA SER A 374 -5.70 5.04 -12.54
C SER A 374 -6.72 5.27 -11.44
N ASN A 375 -6.47 6.23 -10.56
CA ASN A 375 -7.39 6.57 -9.47
C ASN A 375 -7.39 8.08 -9.17
N ASP A 376 -8.20 8.51 -8.21
CA ASP A 376 -8.31 9.90 -7.73
C ASP A 376 -7.62 10.09 -6.36
N GLU A 377 -6.90 9.07 -5.86
CA GLU A 377 -6.16 9.07 -4.59
C GLU A 377 -7.05 9.35 -3.37
N ILE A 378 -8.22 8.70 -3.32
CA ILE A 378 -9.19 8.83 -2.23
C ILE A 378 -9.29 7.57 -1.35
N ALA A 379 -8.34 6.65 -1.49
CA ALA A 379 -8.21 5.49 -0.62
C ALA A 379 -8.33 5.88 0.86
N HIS A 380 -8.96 5.03 1.68
CA HIS A 380 -9.16 5.19 3.12
C HIS A 380 -10.06 6.38 3.54
N GLN A 381 -10.54 7.21 2.62
CA GLN A 381 -11.45 8.33 2.93
C GLN A 381 -12.91 7.87 3.02
N SER A 382 -13.74 8.64 3.73
CA SER A 382 -15.20 8.49 3.65
C SER A 382 -15.69 8.90 2.25
N ASN A 383 -16.76 8.28 1.78
CA ASN A 383 -17.26 8.46 0.41
C ASN A 383 -16.26 8.05 -0.68
N GLU A 384 -15.41 7.07 -0.40
CA GLU A 384 -14.55 6.42 -1.38
C GLU A 384 -15.35 5.96 -2.60
N TYR A 385 -14.76 6.08 -3.79
CA TYR A 385 -15.38 5.66 -5.04
C TYR A 385 -14.36 5.19 -6.07
N ALA A 386 -14.77 4.29 -6.95
CA ALA A 386 -14.07 3.97 -8.19
C ALA A 386 -14.68 4.71 -9.38
N HIS A 387 -13.86 5.19 -10.30
CA HIS A 387 -14.32 5.68 -11.59
C HIS A 387 -14.46 4.54 -12.60
N LEU A 388 -15.66 4.34 -13.15
CA LEU A 388 -15.88 3.33 -14.19
C LEU A 388 -14.94 3.50 -15.41
N LYS A 389 -14.67 4.76 -15.81
CA LYS A 389 -13.73 5.06 -16.89
C LYS A 389 -12.29 4.63 -16.62
N TYR A 390 -11.84 4.63 -15.35
CA TYR A 390 -10.49 4.20 -14.97
C TYR A 390 -10.39 2.68 -15.04
N MET A 391 -11.36 1.98 -14.51
CA MET A 391 -11.45 0.51 -14.59
C MET A 391 -11.37 0.01 -16.05
N VAL A 392 -12.12 0.66 -16.96
CA VAL A 392 -12.06 0.37 -18.41
C VAL A 392 -10.68 0.69 -19.00
N LYS A 393 -10.10 1.85 -18.63
CA LYS A 393 -8.77 2.25 -19.12
C LYS A 393 -7.69 1.28 -18.67
N ASP A 394 -7.68 0.90 -17.39
CA ASP A 394 -6.65 0.04 -16.83
C ASP A 394 -6.76 -1.39 -17.37
N CYS A 395 -7.98 -1.90 -17.59
CA CYS A 395 -8.21 -3.14 -18.32
C CYS A 395 -7.59 -3.10 -19.74
N LYS A 396 -7.71 -1.98 -20.49
CA LYS A 396 -7.07 -1.82 -21.80
C LYS A 396 -5.54 -1.87 -21.72
N VAL A 397 -4.95 -1.19 -20.71
CA VAL A 397 -3.50 -1.18 -20.50
C VAL A 397 -3.00 -2.58 -20.14
N PHE A 398 -3.66 -3.28 -19.23
CA PHE A 398 -3.31 -4.66 -18.85
C PHE A 398 -3.43 -5.60 -20.05
N THR A 399 -4.50 -5.49 -20.83
CA THR A 399 -4.69 -6.30 -22.04
C THR A 399 -3.59 -6.04 -23.06
N LYS A 400 -3.23 -4.78 -23.32
CA LYS A 400 -2.13 -4.43 -24.22
C LYS A 400 -0.80 -5.02 -23.75
N LEU A 401 -0.54 -4.99 -22.46
CA LEU A 401 0.68 -5.54 -21.87
C LEU A 401 0.76 -7.06 -22.05
N VAL A 402 -0.33 -7.78 -21.84
CA VAL A 402 -0.38 -9.25 -22.00
C VAL A 402 -0.22 -9.67 -23.45
N ILE A 403 -0.78 -8.90 -24.39
CA ILE A 403 -0.63 -9.17 -25.83
C ILE A 403 0.84 -9.02 -26.26
N GLY A 404 1.55 -8.01 -25.74
CA GLY A 404 2.95 -7.71 -25.99
C GLY A 404 3.19 -6.72 -27.13
#